data_9703d3d4f7cf08a37975d42ac7055054
#
_entry.id   9703d3d4f7cf08a37975d42ac7055054
#
_cell.length_a   1.000
_cell.length_b   1.000
_cell.length_c   1.000
_cell.angle_alpha   90.00
_cell.angle_beta   90.00
_cell.angle_gamma   90.00
#
_symmetry.space_group_name_H-M   'P 1'
#
loop_
_entity.id
_entity.type
_entity.pdbx_description
1 polymer ?
#
loop_
_entity_poly.entity_id
_entity_poly.type
_entity_poly.pdbx_seq_one_letter_code
_entity_poly.pdbx_strand_id
1 'polypeptide(L)'
;MKMPQNALLKALILTAMATSAVVATPVSISAQDLEIAMDRDRMTEFALAHVAVNDARDEFHGAVARVHDPEGRLRAREEVEEAITTILEEVGMTREDYDQITLLISLDGELRTMFEEVMAELEGGTGADIY
;
A
#
# COMPACT_ATOMS: atom_id res chain seq x y z
N MET A 1 -25.17 2.27 78.53
CA MET A 1 -24.70 3.53 79.05
C MET A 1 -23.77 4.18 78.05
N LYS A 2 -24.17 5.28 77.52
CA LYS A 2 -23.50 6.27 76.72
C LYS A 2 -22.86 5.82 75.33
N MET A 3 -23.61 6.10 74.33
CA MET A 3 -23.05 6.52 72.98
C MET A 3 -22.13 7.74 73.13
N PRO A 4 -21.23 7.90 72.31
CA PRO A 4 -21.30 9.00 71.39
C PRO A 4 -21.10 8.53 69.95
N GLN A 5 -21.97 8.92 69.06
CA GLN A 5 -22.03 10.20 68.40
C GLN A 5 -20.81 10.46 67.53
N ASN A 6 -21.11 10.36 66.30
CA ASN A 6 -20.70 11.28 65.27
C ASN A 6 -19.35 11.02 64.53
N ALA A 7 -19.47 10.73 63.31
CA ALA A 7 -19.05 11.79 62.42
C ALA A 7 -19.63 11.52 61.04
N LEU A 8 -20.53 12.37 60.71
CA LEU A 8 -20.90 12.65 59.33
C LEU A 8 -19.64 13.12 58.54
N LEU A 9 -19.04 12.26 57.82
CA LEU A 9 -18.15 12.70 56.73
C LEU A 9 -18.93 12.63 55.44
N LYS A 10 -19.42 13.78 55.03
CA LYS A 10 -19.89 14.06 53.70
C LYS A 10 -18.69 13.93 52.76
N ALA A 11 -18.56 12.78 52.15
CA ALA A 11 -17.67 12.65 51.01
C ALA A 11 -18.36 13.28 49.80
N LEU A 12 -17.93 14.48 49.47
CA LEU A 12 -18.28 15.20 48.27
C LEU A 12 -17.56 14.47 47.09
N ILE A 13 -18.29 13.61 46.41
CA ILE A 13 -17.80 13.01 45.16
C ILE A 13 -17.88 14.08 44.09
N LEU A 14 -16.74 14.72 43.83
CA LEU A 14 -16.56 15.60 42.70
C LEU A 14 -16.34 14.73 41.46
N THR A 15 -17.41 14.50 40.71
CA THR A 15 -17.36 13.79 39.44
C THR A 15 -16.73 14.73 38.40
N ALA A 16 -15.43 14.63 38.24
CA ALA A 16 -14.74 15.27 37.12
C ALA A 16 -15.05 14.48 35.86
N MET A 17 -15.98 14.97 35.06
CA MET A 17 -16.16 14.53 33.68
C MET A 17 -14.98 15.02 32.84
N ALA A 18 -13.99 14.16 32.67
CA ALA A 18 -12.94 14.37 31.67
C ALA A 18 -13.54 14.05 30.29
N THR A 19 -14.00 15.07 29.59
CA THR A 19 -14.30 15.02 28.20
C THR A 19 -12.97 14.85 27.46
N SER A 20 -12.60 13.62 27.12
CA SER A 20 -11.49 13.33 26.21
C SER A 20 -11.91 13.75 24.82
N ALA A 21 -11.51 14.95 24.42
CA ALA A 21 -11.53 15.36 23.03
C ALA A 21 -10.50 14.51 22.30
N VAL A 22 -10.96 13.51 21.54
CA VAL A 22 -10.13 12.80 20.58
C VAL A 22 -9.86 13.80 19.45
N VAL A 23 -8.74 14.49 19.54
CA VAL A 23 -8.21 15.27 18.44
C VAL A 23 -7.69 14.26 17.43
N ALA A 24 -8.47 13.98 16.41
CA ALA A 24 -7.99 13.26 15.24
C ALA A 24 -6.98 14.18 14.52
N THR A 25 -5.70 14.03 14.86
CA THR A 25 -4.63 14.64 14.08
C THR A 25 -4.62 13.95 12.73
N PRO A 26 -4.70 14.68 11.59
CA PRO A 26 -4.46 14.08 10.29
C PRO A 26 -3.01 13.59 10.31
N VAL A 27 -2.82 12.28 10.21
CA VAL A 27 -1.49 11.70 9.99
C VAL A 27 -1.11 12.09 8.57
N SER A 28 -0.35 13.14 8.44
CA SER A 28 0.33 13.47 7.19
C SER A 28 1.47 12.47 7.05
N ILE A 29 1.23 11.38 6.30
CA ILE A 29 2.31 10.48 5.87
C ILE A 29 3.19 11.29 4.94
N SER A 30 4.34 11.72 5.44
CA SER A 30 5.37 12.32 4.62
C SER A 30 6.09 11.22 3.84
N ALA A 31 6.52 11.50 2.61
CA ALA A 31 7.35 10.58 1.83
C ALA A 31 8.64 10.16 2.58
N GLN A 32 9.05 10.95 3.59
CA GLN A 32 10.19 10.66 4.46
C GLN A 32 9.89 9.58 5.54
N ASP A 33 8.63 9.26 5.80
CA ASP A 33 8.23 8.21 6.75
C ASP A 33 8.21 6.81 6.09
N LEU A 34 8.40 6.74 4.77
CA LEU A 34 8.53 5.50 4.02
C LEU A 34 10.02 5.17 3.89
N GLU A 35 10.54 4.32 4.75
CA GLU A 35 11.97 3.94 4.83
C GLU A 35 12.41 2.98 3.69
N ILE A 36 11.88 3.15 2.48
CA ILE A 36 12.36 2.39 1.32
C ILE A 36 13.44 3.20 0.63
N ALA A 37 14.69 2.70 0.71
CA ALA A 37 15.78 3.26 -0.06
C ALA A 37 15.57 2.96 -1.55
N MET A 38 15.30 4.00 -2.34
CA MET A 38 15.11 3.91 -3.77
C MET A 38 16.37 4.34 -4.50
N ASP A 39 17.12 3.37 -4.96
CA ASP A 39 18.20 3.56 -5.94
C ASP A 39 17.74 3.12 -7.35
N ARG A 40 18.62 3.30 -8.35
CA ARG A 40 18.28 2.96 -9.74
C ARG A 40 18.06 1.46 -9.94
N ASP A 41 18.79 0.60 -9.22
CA ASP A 41 18.64 -0.85 -9.33
C ASP A 41 17.28 -1.28 -8.80
N ARG A 42 16.90 -0.76 -7.62
CA ARG A 42 15.57 -1.02 -7.03
C ARG A 42 14.44 -0.45 -7.90
N MET A 43 14.66 0.71 -8.52
CA MET A 43 13.70 1.28 -9.47
C MET A 43 13.56 0.39 -10.72
N THR A 44 14.64 -0.22 -11.20
CA THR A 44 14.60 -1.14 -12.33
C THR A 44 13.83 -2.41 -11.99
N GLU A 45 14.07 -3.01 -10.82
CA GLU A 45 13.29 -4.16 -10.32
C GLU A 45 11.80 -3.83 -10.23
N PHE A 46 11.47 -2.66 -9.68
CA PHE A 46 10.10 -2.18 -9.60
C PHE A 46 9.47 -1.99 -10.99
N ALA A 47 10.18 -1.36 -11.92
CA ALA A 47 9.68 -1.12 -13.27
C ALA A 47 9.40 -2.42 -14.03
N LEU A 48 10.28 -3.43 -13.91
CA LEU A 48 10.04 -4.76 -14.47
C LEU A 48 8.80 -5.43 -13.87
N ALA A 49 8.67 -5.39 -12.54
CA ALA A 49 7.48 -5.90 -11.86
C ALA A 49 6.22 -5.13 -12.29
N HIS A 50 6.32 -3.81 -12.43
CA HIS A 50 5.21 -2.95 -12.83
C HIS A 50 4.66 -3.31 -14.23
N VAL A 51 5.53 -3.54 -15.20
CA VAL A 51 5.14 -3.99 -16.53
C VAL A 51 4.43 -5.34 -16.44
N ALA A 52 5.03 -6.33 -15.79
CA ALA A 52 4.46 -7.67 -15.68
C ALA A 52 3.11 -7.69 -14.90
N VAL A 53 2.98 -6.87 -13.86
CA VAL A 53 1.71 -6.71 -13.12
C VAL A 53 0.64 -6.07 -13.99
N ASN A 54 0.98 -5.09 -14.82
CA ASN A 54 0.02 -4.48 -15.74
C ASN A 54 -0.43 -5.48 -16.81
N ASP A 55 0.50 -6.25 -17.37
CA ASP A 55 0.17 -7.30 -18.35
C ASP A 55 -0.78 -8.34 -17.74
N ALA A 56 -0.54 -8.80 -16.51
CA ALA A 56 -1.42 -9.72 -15.80
C ALA A 56 -2.82 -9.12 -15.55
N ARG A 57 -2.90 -7.84 -15.26
CA ARG A 57 -4.17 -7.13 -15.10
C ARG A 57 -4.94 -6.99 -16.40
N ASP A 58 -4.24 -6.71 -17.50
CA ASP A 58 -4.85 -6.60 -18.83
C ASP A 58 -5.38 -7.95 -19.30
N GLU A 59 -4.64 -9.03 -19.06
CA GLU A 59 -5.10 -10.39 -19.31
C GLU A 59 -6.35 -10.73 -18.49
N PHE A 60 -6.37 -10.37 -17.19
CA PHE A 60 -7.54 -10.51 -16.33
C PHE A 60 -8.75 -9.77 -16.89
N HIS A 61 -8.60 -8.50 -17.29
CA HIS A 61 -9.69 -7.73 -17.88
C HIS A 61 -10.23 -8.40 -19.16
N GLY A 62 -9.35 -8.93 -20.00
CA GLY A 62 -9.73 -9.70 -21.17
C GLY A 62 -10.44 -11.01 -20.85
N ALA A 63 -10.06 -11.69 -19.77
CA ALA A 63 -10.71 -12.92 -19.31
C ALA A 63 -12.10 -12.63 -18.73
N VAL A 64 -12.22 -11.65 -17.84
CA VAL A 64 -13.50 -11.27 -17.20
C VAL A 64 -14.52 -10.78 -18.20
N ALA A 65 -14.10 -10.12 -19.28
CA ALA A 65 -15.01 -9.67 -20.34
C ALA A 65 -15.74 -10.84 -21.04
N ARG A 66 -15.19 -12.05 -20.99
CA ARG A 66 -15.77 -13.28 -21.61
C ARG A 66 -16.54 -14.12 -20.61
N VAL A 67 -16.44 -13.83 -19.31
CA VAL A 67 -17.07 -14.60 -18.24
C VAL A 67 -18.34 -13.90 -17.76
N HIS A 68 -19.47 -14.60 -17.84
CA HIS A 68 -20.79 -14.03 -17.54
C HIS A 68 -21.33 -14.47 -16.18
N ASP A 69 -20.77 -15.53 -15.60
CA ASP A 69 -21.18 -16.07 -14.31
C ASP A 69 -20.34 -15.53 -13.14
N PRO A 70 -20.92 -15.38 -11.94
CA PRO A 70 -20.21 -14.83 -10.79
C PRO A 70 -19.02 -15.68 -10.31
N GLU A 71 -19.15 -17.02 -10.40
CA GLU A 71 -18.10 -17.94 -9.95
C GLU A 71 -16.86 -17.87 -10.86
N GLY A 72 -17.09 -17.77 -12.18
CA GLY A 72 -16.01 -17.58 -13.14
C GLY A 72 -15.24 -16.27 -12.92
N ARG A 73 -15.95 -15.19 -12.59
CA ARG A 73 -15.30 -13.91 -12.26
C ARG A 73 -14.49 -13.98 -10.96
N LEU A 74 -14.99 -14.75 -9.98
CA LEU A 74 -14.23 -14.94 -8.74
C LEU A 74 -12.94 -15.71 -9.01
N ARG A 75 -13.00 -16.82 -9.74
CA ARG A 75 -11.80 -17.59 -10.14
C ARG A 75 -10.79 -16.72 -10.90
N ALA A 76 -11.23 -15.95 -11.89
CA ALA A 76 -10.35 -15.06 -12.64
C ALA A 76 -9.66 -14.03 -11.75
N ARG A 77 -10.34 -13.54 -10.71
CA ARG A 77 -9.74 -12.63 -9.71
C ARG A 77 -8.70 -13.33 -8.85
N GLU A 78 -8.95 -14.54 -8.41
CA GLU A 78 -7.99 -15.35 -7.65
C GLU A 78 -6.75 -15.63 -8.49
N GLU A 79 -6.91 -16.00 -9.75
CA GLU A 79 -5.82 -16.25 -10.70
C GLU A 79 -4.93 -15.02 -10.91
N VAL A 80 -5.50 -13.81 -11.08
CA VAL A 80 -4.69 -12.60 -11.25
C VAL A 80 -3.97 -12.21 -9.96
N GLU A 81 -4.58 -12.37 -8.79
CA GLU A 81 -3.91 -12.10 -7.51
C GLU A 81 -2.74 -13.07 -7.26
N GLU A 82 -2.90 -14.34 -7.62
CA GLU A 82 -1.82 -15.34 -7.57
C GLU A 82 -0.69 -14.99 -8.55
N ALA A 83 -1.03 -14.62 -9.77
CA ALA A 83 -0.06 -14.19 -10.78
C ALA A 83 0.74 -12.97 -10.33
N ILE A 84 0.07 -11.95 -9.78
CA ILE A 84 0.74 -10.75 -9.24
C ILE A 84 1.68 -11.11 -8.08
N THR A 85 1.25 -11.99 -7.18
CA THR A 85 2.08 -12.46 -6.07
C THR A 85 3.36 -13.12 -6.58
N THR A 86 3.23 -14.03 -7.54
CA THR A 86 4.36 -14.72 -8.17
C THR A 86 5.32 -13.75 -8.84
N ILE A 87 4.81 -12.78 -9.62
CA ILE A 87 5.61 -11.74 -10.29
C ILE A 87 6.44 -10.95 -9.26
N LEU A 88 5.84 -10.54 -8.16
CA LEU A 88 6.53 -9.77 -7.13
C LEU A 88 7.59 -10.61 -6.39
N GLU A 89 7.30 -11.87 -6.11
CA GLU A 89 8.26 -12.80 -5.49
C GLU A 89 9.49 -13.03 -6.36
N GLU A 90 9.33 -13.12 -7.69
CA GLU A 90 10.43 -13.29 -8.63
C GLU A 90 11.44 -12.15 -8.61
N VAL A 91 10.98 -10.92 -8.31
CA VAL A 91 11.86 -9.74 -8.16
C VAL A 91 12.22 -9.45 -6.69
N GLY A 92 11.88 -10.36 -5.76
CA GLY A 92 12.17 -10.19 -4.33
C GLY A 92 11.44 -9.01 -3.69
N MET A 93 10.22 -8.73 -4.14
CA MET A 93 9.40 -7.62 -3.68
C MET A 93 8.12 -8.13 -3.02
N THR A 94 7.74 -7.55 -1.89
CA THR A 94 6.43 -7.83 -1.28
C THR A 94 5.35 -6.97 -1.93
N ARG A 95 4.08 -7.35 -1.74
CA ARG A 95 2.96 -6.53 -2.19
C ARG A 95 2.97 -5.15 -1.52
N GLU A 96 3.33 -5.11 -0.25
CA GLU A 96 3.44 -3.87 0.53
C GLU A 96 4.54 -2.96 -0.03
N ASP A 97 5.73 -3.50 -0.33
CA ASP A 97 6.81 -2.75 -0.96
C ASP A 97 6.37 -2.16 -2.31
N TYR A 98 5.71 -2.96 -3.13
CA TYR A 98 5.21 -2.51 -4.43
C TYR A 98 4.22 -1.34 -4.30
N ASP A 99 3.26 -1.44 -3.39
CA ASP A 99 2.27 -0.41 -3.14
C ASP A 99 2.91 0.86 -2.56
N GLN A 100 3.89 0.72 -1.66
CA GLN A 100 4.65 1.85 -1.10
C GLN A 100 5.50 2.55 -2.16
N ILE A 101 6.22 1.82 -3.01
CA ILE A 101 7.01 2.41 -4.10
C ILE A 101 6.10 3.14 -5.09
N THR A 102 4.95 2.57 -5.43
CA THR A 102 3.95 3.22 -6.28
C THR A 102 3.50 4.56 -5.68
N LEU A 103 3.28 4.60 -4.38
CA LEU A 103 2.92 5.82 -3.67
C LEU A 103 4.07 6.84 -3.67
N LEU A 104 5.30 6.41 -3.39
CA LEU A 104 6.50 7.27 -3.42
C LEU A 104 6.68 7.93 -4.78
N ILE A 105 6.61 7.17 -5.87
CA ILE A 105 6.70 7.70 -7.24
C ILE A 105 5.60 8.73 -7.52
N SER A 106 4.42 8.53 -6.96
CA SER A 106 3.29 9.46 -7.10
C SER A 106 3.51 10.79 -6.37
N LEU A 107 4.23 10.77 -5.26
CA LEU A 107 4.45 11.92 -4.38
C LEU A 107 5.75 12.66 -4.68
N ASP A 108 6.77 11.98 -5.18
CA ASP A 108 8.12 12.49 -5.39
C ASP A 108 8.43 12.66 -6.88
N GLY A 109 8.74 13.89 -7.30
CA GLY A 109 9.01 14.22 -8.68
C GLY A 109 10.34 13.66 -9.21
N GLU A 110 11.36 13.51 -8.34
CA GLU A 110 12.66 12.95 -8.73
C GLU A 110 12.54 11.44 -8.96
N LEU A 111 11.83 10.72 -8.08
CA LEU A 111 11.54 9.31 -8.25
C LEU A 111 10.67 9.05 -9.49
N ARG A 112 9.72 9.93 -9.78
CA ARG A 112 8.91 9.84 -11.00
C ARG A 112 9.78 9.97 -12.25
N THR A 113 10.70 10.95 -12.29
CA THR A 113 11.63 11.12 -13.40
C THR A 113 12.52 9.89 -13.57
N MET A 114 13.08 9.36 -12.48
CA MET A 114 13.87 8.13 -12.50
C MET A 114 13.07 6.94 -13.04
N PHE A 115 11.82 6.78 -12.63
CA PHE A 115 10.94 5.73 -13.13
C PHE A 115 10.68 5.86 -14.64
N GLU A 116 10.39 7.08 -15.12
CA GLU A 116 10.16 7.34 -16.55
C GLU A 116 11.41 7.03 -17.39
N GLU A 117 12.61 7.39 -16.90
CA GLU A 117 13.88 7.06 -17.55
C GLU A 117 14.10 5.54 -17.64
N VAL A 118 13.88 4.82 -16.53
CA VAL A 118 14.02 3.37 -16.49
C VAL A 118 13.01 2.69 -17.43
N MET A 119 11.77 3.14 -17.45
CA MET A 119 10.75 2.64 -18.36
C MET A 119 11.16 2.85 -19.84
N ALA A 120 11.69 4.03 -20.18
CA ALA A 120 12.16 4.32 -21.54
C ALA A 120 13.34 3.42 -21.94
N GLU A 121 14.24 3.09 -21.01
CA GLU A 121 15.34 2.15 -21.27
C GLU A 121 14.84 0.72 -21.50
N LEU A 122 13.86 0.26 -20.71
CA LEU A 122 13.24 -1.06 -20.89
C LEU A 122 12.54 -1.19 -22.25
N GLU A 123 11.81 -0.17 -22.65
CA GLU A 123 11.13 -0.13 -23.95
C GLU A 123 12.13 -0.04 -25.12
N GLY A 124 13.18 0.78 -24.98
CA GLY A 124 14.23 0.94 -25.99
C GLY A 124 15.14 -0.29 -26.14
N GLY A 125 15.40 -1.02 -25.05
CA GLY A 125 16.19 -2.26 -25.04
C GLY A 125 15.50 -3.43 -25.73
N THR A 126 14.18 -3.49 -25.70
CA THR A 126 13.40 -4.56 -26.35
C THR A 126 13.40 -4.42 -27.89
N GLY A 127 13.73 -3.24 -28.42
CA GLY A 127 13.76 -2.98 -29.88
C GLY A 127 15.12 -3.23 -30.56
N ALA A 128 16.21 -3.45 -29.80
CA ALA A 128 17.56 -3.50 -30.37
C ALA A 128 18.01 -4.89 -30.84
N ASP A 129 17.32 -5.96 -30.49
CA ASP A 129 17.72 -7.35 -30.80
C ASP A 129 16.95 -8.00 -31.98
N ILE A 130 16.26 -7.20 -32.80
CA ILE A 130 15.44 -7.74 -33.91
C ILE A 130 16.05 -7.38 -35.33
N TYR A 131 17.35 -7.09 -35.40
CA TYR A 131 17.99 -6.94 -36.72
C TYR A 131 19.28 -7.74 -36.83
#